data_070024bf26ff32b6e55869b65cea49bc
#
_entry.id   070024bf26ff32b6e55869b65cea49bc
#
_cell.length_a   1.000
_cell.length_b   1.000
_cell.length_c   1.000
_cell.angle_alpha   90.00
_cell.angle_beta   90.00
_cell.angle_gamma   90.00
#
_symmetry.space_group_name_H-M   'P 1'
#
loop_
_entity.id
_entity.type
_entity.pdbx_description
1 polymer ?
#
loop_
_entity_poly.entity_id
_entity_poly.type
_entity_poly.pdbx_seq_one_letter_code
_entity_poly.pdbx_strand_id
1 'polypeptide(L)'
;MAYSARARWVVSTLTMLGKHTRMARTLAFCSQHRGKLLVLCTWLILLPLTEPPATAMGSRPSSAAGSRSVVNTPEALLVQSLIDIQNNRLDVALKQINTLLSISPNFRLAHLIRGDLLMARTRAITTLGNAPGPANQLSDLRDEARVRLQHYLDPAPLDLVPEYLLQFDPNQRNAVVVDTNKSRLYLYKNDNGEPRYVADYYITSGKNGAEKLKEGDHRTPTGVYFVVANLPKAKLSDFYGEGAFPINYPNEWDKRLGKNGHGIWLHGVPSDTYSRPPRASSGCVVLANEDLKSVEKFLQVGHTPVIISNDIAWIDRKAWKNQRDAIDRDIDAWRRDWESRNTERYLSHYAPQFSNGEQSRAAWAAQKRAVNASKTLVKVKLSNISVFRYPGKENMAVVTFDQDYRSNNLSNQMRKRQYWMQDGDTWKIVFEGAA
;
A
#
# COMPACT_ATOMS: atom_id res chain seq x y z
N MET A 1 -23.62 6.71 41.17
CA MET A 1 -22.32 7.42 41.05
C MET A 1 -21.08 6.51 40.98
N ALA A 2 -21.18 5.22 40.97
CA ALA A 2 -20.02 4.27 40.93
C ALA A 2 -19.50 3.92 39.51
N TYR A 3 -20.16 4.36 38.46
CA TYR A 3 -19.82 4.01 37.08
C TYR A 3 -18.71 4.87 36.42
N SER A 4 -18.47 6.09 36.92
CA SER A 4 -17.56 7.04 36.25
C SER A 4 -16.05 6.76 36.45
N ALA A 5 -15.70 5.98 37.48
CA ALA A 5 -14.30 5.67 37.76
C ALA A 5 -13.77 4.44 36.99
N ARG A 6 -14.67 3.63 36.39
CA ARG A 6 -14.34 2.30 35.82
C ARG A 6 -13.83 2.32 34.38
N ALA A 7 -14.00 3.43 33.64
CA ALA A 7 -13.64 3.52 32.22
C ALA A 7 -12.42 4.41 31.90
N ARG A 8 -11.78 4.99 32.92
CA ARG A 8 -10.68 5.99 32.72
C ARG A 8 -9.44 5.45 32.02
N TRP A 9 -9.19 4.17 32.03
CA TRP A 9 -7.94 3.62 31.52
C TRP A 9 -7.92 3.39 29.98
N VAL A 10 -9.05 3.09 29.35
CA VAL A 10 -9.14 2.99 27.89
C VAL A 10 -8.75 4.33 27.26
N VAL A 11 -9.16 5.42 27.88
CA VAL A 11 -8.79 6.78 27.49
C VAL A 11 -7.28 7.02 27.58
N SER A 12 -6.61 6.51 28.63
CA SER A 12 -5.17 6.72 28.84
C SER A 12 -4.30 6.05 27.77
N THR A 13 -4.61 4.81 27.40
CA THR A 13 -3.81 4.06 26.41
C THR A 13 -4.06 4.55 24.97
N LEU A 14 -5.27 5.00 24.66
CA LEU A 14 -5.62 5.56 23.36
C LEU A 14 -5.21 7.03 23.20
N THR A 15 -5.24 7.83 24.27
CA THR A 15 -4.82 9.24 24.27
C THR A 15 -3.30 9.39 24.15
N MET A 16 -2.53 8.44 24.66
CA MET A 16 -1.07 8.43 24.48
C MET A 16 -0.68 8.20 23.01
N LEU A 17 -1.42 7.40 22.26
CA LEU A 17 -1.19 7.17 20.83
C LEU A 17 -1.45 8.42 19.96
N GLY A 18 -2.47 9.23 20.31
CA GLY A 18 -2.79 10.46 19.57
C GLY A 18 -1.79 11.61 19.85
N LYS A 19 -1.10 11.60 20.98
CA LYS A 19 -0.12 12.66 21.34
C LYS A 19 1.25 12.41 20.70
N HIS A 20 1.68 11.18 20.51
CA HIS A 20 2.97 10.89 19.87
C HIS A 20 2.99 11.22 18.36
N THR A 21 1.88 11.05 17.65
CA THR A 21 1.78 11.43 16.22
C THR A 21 1.79 12.94 16.00
N ARG A 22 1.28 13.76 16.95
CA ARG A 22 1.36 15.22 16.85
C ARG A 22 2.73 15.78 17.23
N MET A 23 3.46 15.19 18.19
CA MET A 23 4.81 15.63 18.53
C MET A 23 5.86 15.32 17.47
N ALA A 24 5.74 14.21 16.74
CA ALA A 24 6.67 13.88 15.66
C ALA A 24 6.60 14.86 14.47
N ARG A 25 5.43 15.50 14.23
CA ARG A 25 5.29 16.53 13.18
C ARG A 25 5.84 17.89 13.57
N THR A 26 5.92 18.21 14.87
CA THR A 26 6.40 19.55 15.34
C THR A 26 7.92 19.60 15.50
N LEU A 27 8.60 18.46 15.65
CA LEU A 27 10.06 18.42 15.82
C LEU A 27 10.84 18.38 14.49
N ALA A 28 10.20 18.07 13.37
CA ALA A 28 10.85 18.09 12.05
C ALA A 28 10.99 19.50 11.43
N PHE A 29 10.39 20.55 12.02
CA PHE A 29 10.39 21.91 11.47
C PHE A 29 11.35 22.89 12.18
N CYS A 30 12.12 22.45 13.17
CA CYS A 30 12.96 23.34 13.99
C CYS A 30 14.47 23.16 13.86
N SER A 31 14.97 22.56 12.75
CA SER A 31 16.41 22.27 12.57
C SER A 31 17.09 22.95 11.38
N GLN A 32 16.57 24.06 10.88
CA GLN A 32 17.34 24.92 9.97
C GLN A 32 16.96 26.39 10.20
N HIS A 33 17.70 27.09 11.05
CA HIS A 33 18.15 28.47 10.91
C HIS A 33 18.81 28.95 12.21
N ARG A 34 20.13 28.81 12.28
CA ARG A 34 20.98 29.62 13.15
C ARG A 34 21.60 30.72 12.29
N GLY A 35 21.32 31.96 12.66
CA GLY A 35 22.14 33.07 12.17
C GLY A 35 21.45 34.42 12.15
N LYS A 36 21.89 35.24 13.12
CA LYS A 36 21.86 36.69 13.19
C LYS A 36 20.75 37.39 13.95
N LEU A 37 21.15 37.73 15.17
CA LEU A 37 20.68 38.80 16.04
C LEU A 37 20.80 40.16 15.35
N LEU A 38 19.74 40.98 15.40
CA LEU A 38 19.86 42.44 15.48
C LEU A 38 18.58 43.04 16.10
N VAL A 39 18.82 43.88 17.06
CA VAL A 39 17.93 44.68 17.90
C VAL A 39 17.35 45.84 17.08
N LEU A 40 16.09 46.25 17.28
CA LEU A 40 15.73 47.64 17.61
C LEU A 40 14.19 47.88 17.64
N CYS A 41 13.83 48.42 18.83
CA CYS A 41 12.89 49.53 19.14
C CYS A 41 11.43 49.53 18.66
N THR A 42 10.60 49.41 19.72
CA THR A 42 9.36 50.11 20.03
C THR A 42 8.93 51.29 19.15
N TRP A 43 7.67 51.27 18.69
CA TRP A 43 6.76 52.41 18.63
C TRP A 43 5.31 52.00 18.82
N LEU A 44 4.74 52.52 19.94
CA LEU A 44 3.29 52.53 20.20
C LEU A 44 2.64 53.58 19.32
N ILE A 45 1.61 53.20 18.55
CA ILE A 45 0.63 54.14 18.03
C ILE A 45 -0.77 53.60 18.35
N LEU A 46 -1.48 54.31 19.23
CA LEU A 46 -2.91 54.22 19.46
C LEU A 46 -3.64 54.79 18.25
N LEU A 47 -4.60 54.05 17.70
CA LEU A 47 -5.66 54.57 16.83
C LEU A 47 -7.01 53.87 17.13
N PRO A 48 -8.13 54.55 16.94
CA PRO A 48 -9.39 54.23 17.62
C PRO A 48 -10.20 53.14 16.97
N LEU A 49 -10.97 52.47 17.83
CA LEU A 49 -12.01 51.48 17.46
C LEU A 49 -13.11 52.16 16.63
N THR A 50 -13.24 51.74 15.37
CA THR A 50 -14.50 51.88 14.60
C THR A 50 -14.97 50.49 14.24
N GLU A 51 -16.12 50.09 14.73
CA GLU A 51 -16.82 48.87 14.35
C GLU A 51 -17.26 48.94 12.88
N PRO A 52 -16.95 47.91 12.04
CA PRO A 52 -17.61 47.78 10.74
C PRO A 52 -18.94 47.07 10.86
N PRO A 53 -19.91 47.37 9.95
CA PRO A 53 -21.28 46.85 10.01
C PRO A 53 -21.31 45.33 9.76
N ALA A 54 -22.26 44.67 10.42
CA ALA A 54 -22.52 43.24 10.24
C ALA A 54 -22.90 42.93 8.78
N THR A 55 -21.95 42.35 8.06
CA THR A 55 -22.21 41.69 6.79
C THR A 55 -22.65 40.25 7.05
N ALA A 56 -23.73 39.90 6.36
CA ALA A 56 -24.45 38.65 6.42
C ALA A 56 -23.46 37.45 6.38
N MET A 57 -23.59 36.57 7.36
CA MET A 57 -22.98 35.26 7.40
C MET A 57 -23.46 34.47 6.17
N GLY A 58 -22.64 34.45 5.12
CA GLY A 58 -22.78 33.49 4.06
C GLY A 58 -22.66 32.07 4.65
N SER A 59 -23.73 31.31 4.49
CA SER A 59 -23.76 29.89 4.84
C SER A 59 -22.56 29.18 4.21
N ARG A 60 -21.63 28.69 5.05
CA ARG A 60 -20.64 27.71 4.64
C ARG A 60 -21.40 26.56 3.98
N PRO A 61 -20.98 26.09 2.80
CA PRO A 61 -21.51 24.84 2.29
C PRO A 61 -21.19 23.77 3.32
N SER A 62 -22.24 23.23 3.93
CA SER A 62 -22.19 21.99 4.68
C SER A 62 -21.54 20.98 3.75
N SER A 63 -20.31 20.56 4.05
CA SER A 63 -19.73 19.38 3.44
C SER A 63 -20.75 18.27 3.68
N ALA A 64 -21.44 17.86 2.63
CA ALA A 64 -22.25 16.68 2.64
C ALA A 64 -21.31 15.51 2.98
N ALA A 65 -21.14 15.25 4.27
CA ALA A 65 -20.80 13.95 4.78
C ALA A 65 -21.92 13.05 4.30
N GLY A 66 -21.73 12.47 3.11
CA GLY A 66 -22.64 11.46 2.62
C GLY A 66 -22.83 10.48 3.77
N SER A 67 -24.06 10.33 4.23
CA SER A 67 -24.43 9.34 5.21
C SER A 67 -24.00 8.00 4.62
N ARG A 68 -22.79 7.52 4.99
CA ARG A 68 -22.42 6.14 4.79
C ARG A 68 -23.50 5.38 5.54
N SER A 69 -24.40 4.73 4.82
CA SER A 69 -25.24 3.70 5.40
C SER A 69 -24.32 2.88 6.28
N VAL A 70 -24.64 2.77 7.57
CA VAL A 70 -23.88 1.95 8.52
C VAL A 70 -24.06 0.52 8.04
N VAL A 71 -23.18 0.11 7.14
CA VAL A 71 -23.11 -1.27 6.70
C VAL A 71 -22.65 -2.03 7.93
N ASN A 72 -23.47 -2.94 8.44
CA ASN A 72 -23.16 -3.80 9.58
C ASN A 72 -22.07 -4.82 9.20
N THR A 73 -20.92 -4.34 8.75
CA THR A 73 -19.75 -5.19 8.50
C THR A 73 -19.08 -5.52 9.83
N PRO A 74 -18.47 -6.69 9.96
CA PRO A 74 -17.71 -7.07 11.16
C PRO A 74 -16.68 -6.01 11.57
N GLU A 75 -15.97 -5.42 10.62
CA GLU A 75 -15.00 -4.33 10.86
C GLU A 75 -15.69 -3.08 11.45
N ALA A 76 -16.80 -2.63 10.85
CA ALA A 76 -17.52 -1.44 11.31
C ALA A 76 -18.07 -1.63 12.73
N LEU A 77 -18.66 -2.79 13.02
CA LEU A 77 -19.18 -3.13 14.35
C LEU A 77 -18.07 -3.18 15.41
N LEU A 78 -16.92 -3.76 15.08
CA LEU A 78 -15.76 -3.82 15.97
C LEU A 78 -15.25 -2.41 16.29
N VAL A 79 -14.97 -1.61 15.27
CA VAL A 79 -14.42 -0.26 15.44
C VAL A 79 -15.41 0.64 16.20
N GLN A 80 -16.70 0.57 15.86
CA GLN A 80 -17.71 1.35 16.58
C GLN A 80 -17.82 0.93 18.04
N SER A 81 -17.70 -0.38 18.36
CA SER A 81 -17.68 -0.84 19.75
C SER A 81 -16.46 -0.28 20.52
N LEU A 82 -15.28 -0.22 19.90
CA LEU A 82 -14.09 0.38 20.52
C LEU A 82 -14.28 1.87 20.79
N ILE A 83 -14.92 2.61 19.89
CA ILE A 83 -15.26 4.01 20.07
C ILE A 83 -16.29 4.19 21.19
N ASP A 84 -17.30 3.31 21.27
CA ASP A 84 -18.30 3.37 22.34
C ASP A 84 -17.70 3.05 23.70
N ILE A 85 -16.73 2.13 23.78
CA ILE A 85 -15.93 1.89 24.99
C ILE A 85 -15.18 3.16 25.41
N GLN A 86 -14.52 3.83 24.45
CA GLN A 86 -13.78 5.08 24.71
C GLN A 86 -14.72 6.18 25.23
N ASN A 87 -15.94 6.24 24.75
CA ASN A 87 -16.96 7.18 25.16
C ASN A 87 -17.77 6.74 26.38
N ASN A 88 -17.35 5.68 27.08
CA ASN A 88 -18.03 5.10 28.24
C ASN A 88 -19.47 4.63 27.98
N ARG A 89 -19.78 4.24 26.74
CA ARG A 89 -21.09 3.67 26.35
C ARG A 89 -21.02 2.14 26.32
N LEU A 90 -20.73 1.54 27.47
CA LEU A 90 -20.36 0.12 27.57
C LEU A 90 -21.48 -0.84 27.16
N ASP A 91 -22.74 -0.51 27.46
CA ASP A 91 -23.89 -1.35 27.05
C ASP A 91 -24.15 -1.31 25.54
N VAL A 92 -23.93 -0.14 24.90
CA VAL A 92 -23.98 -0.01 23.46
C VAL A 92 -22.88 -0.82 22.80
N ALA A 93 -21.65 -0.70 23.29
CA ALA A 93 -20.51 -1.48 22.83
C ALA A 93 -20.77 -2.98 22.95
N LEU A 94 -21.33 -3.45 24.07
CA LEU A 94 -21.65 -4.87 24.28
C LEU A 94 -22.72 -5.35 23.29
N LYS A 95 -23.74 -4.55 22.99
CA LYS A 95 -24.75 -4.88 21.98
C LYS A 95 -24.11 -5.05 20.60
N GLN A 96 -23.24 -4.14 20.20
CA GLN A 96 -22.53 -4.20 18.92
C GLN A 96 -21.62 -5.43 18.82
N ILE A 97 -20.85 -5.74 19.87
CA ILE A 97 -20.01 -6.93 19.93
C ILE A 97 -20.85 -8.23 19.87
N ASN A 98 -22.01 -8.27 20.53
CA ASN A 98 -22.91 -9.44 20.41
C ASN A 98 -23.46 -9.57 18.98
N THR A 99 -23.83 -8.47 18.32
CA THR A 99 -24.22 -8.48 16.90
C THR A 99 -23.05 -8.93 16.01
N LEU A 100 -21.84 -8.42 16.26
CA LEU A 100 -20.65 -8.87 15.55
C LEU A 100 -20.42 -10.37 15.67
N LEU A 101 -20.50 -10.92 16.88
CA LEU A 101 -20.29 -12.34 17.14
C LEU A 101 -21.43 -13.24 16.59
N SER A 102 -22.62 -12.70 16.37
CA SER A 102 -23.68 -13.44 15.65
C SER A 102 -23.38 -13.57 14.14
N ILE A 103 -22.66 -12.62 13.56
CA ILE A 103 -22.23 -12.64 12.15
C ILE A 103 -20.92 -13.41 11.99
N SER A 104 -19.97 -13.21 12.92
CA SER A 104 -18.61 -13.77 12.87
C SER A 104 -18.26 -14.43 14.21
N PRO A 105 -18.79 -15.65 14.48
CA PRO A 105 -18.65 -16.32 15.79
C PRO A 105 -17.21 -16.68 16.15
N ASN A 106 -16.33 -16.79 15.15
CA ASN A 106 -14.92 -17.16 15.34
C ASN A 106 -13.97 -15.94 15.47
N PHE A 107 -14.50 -14.74 15.73
CA PHE A 107 -13.70 -13.53 15.83
C PHE A 107 -13.10 -13.37 17.24
N ARG A 108 -11.87 -13.85 17.43
CA ARG A 108 -11.17 -13.91 18.72
C ARG A 108 -11.08 -12.55 19.42
N LEU A 109 -10.75 -11.47 18.69
CA LEU A 109 -10.68 -10.12 19.27
C LEU A 109 -12.05 -9.67 19.79
N ALA A 110 -13.14 -9.97 19.08
CA ALA A 110 -14.49 -9.64 19.53
C ALA A 110 -14.86 -10.40 20.82
N HIS A 111 -14.47 -11.66 20.95
CA HIS A 111 -14.64 -12.43 22.20
C HIS A 111 -13.86 -11.82 23.37
N LEU A 112 -12.62 -11.37 23.13
CA LEU A 112 -11.82 -10.71 24.16
C LEU A 112 -12.51 -9.44 24.66
N ILE A 113 -12.96 -8.57 23.73
CA ILE A 113 -13.67 -7.33 24.07
C ILE A 113 -14.98 -7.62 24.79
N ARG A 114 -15.73 -8.65 24.37
CA ARG A 114 -16.95 -9.07 25.05
C ARG A 114 -16.67 -9.50 26.51
N GLY A 115 -15.61 -10.29 26.72
CA GLY A 115 -15.17 -10.68 28.07
C GLY A 115 -14.88 -9.48 28.97
N ASP A 116 -14.11 -8.52 28.45
CA ASP A 116 -13.80 -7.27 29.18
C ASP A 116 -15.06 -6.46 29.51
N LEU A 117 -15.97 -6.29 28.55
CA LEU A 117 -17.23 -5.55 28.76
C LEU A 117 -18.13 -6.22 29.80
N LEU A 118 -18.19 -7.56 29.84
CA LEU A 118 -18.92 -8.29 30.89
C LEU A 118 -18.26 -8.16 32.26
N MET A 119 -16.94 -8.24 32.34
CA MET A 119 -16.20 -8.05 33.57
C MET A 119 -16.29 -6.60 34.08
N ALA A 120 -16.39 -5.61 33.21
CA ALA A 120 -16.53 -4.20 33.58
C ALA A 120 -17.79 -3.91 34.41
N ARG A 121 -18.78 -4.80 34.39
CA ARG A 121 -20.00 -4.71 35.23
C ARG A 121 -19.74 -4.98 36.70
N THR A 122 -18.71 -5.74 37.02
CA THR A 122 -18.43 -6.21 38.38
C THR A 122 -17.15 -5.65 38.98
N ARG A 123 -16.17 -5.31 38.14
CA ARG A 123 -14.86 -4.77 38.59
C ARG A 123 -14.29 -3.77 37.60
N ALA A 124 -13.39 -2.93 38.08
CA ALA A 124 -12.62 -2.03 37.23
C ALA A 124 -11.70 -2.83 36.29
N ILE A 125 -11.65 -2.48 35.02
CA ILE A 125 -10.77 -3.03 33.99
C ILE A 125 -9.65 -2.04 33.74
N THR A 126 -8.42 -2.50 33.74
CA THR A 126 -7.22 -1.65 33.61
C THR A 126 -6.55 -1.73 32.23
N THR A 127 -6.83 -2.82 31.47
CA THR A 127 -6.23 -3.02 30.11
C THR A 127 -7.21 -3.77 29.22
N LEU A 128 -7.11 -3.61 27.91
CA LEU A 128 -7.80 -4.50 26.97
C LEU A 128 -7.25 -5.92 27.14
N GLY A 129 -8.15 -6.91 27.27
CA GLY A 129 -7.75 -8.29 27.56
C GLY A 129 -7.31 -8.46 29.01
N ASN A 130 -8.20 -8.09 29.95
CA ASN A 130 -7.96 -8.26 31.38
C ASN A 130 -8.23 -9.70 31.87
N ALA A 131 -8.66 -10.58 30.96
CA ALA A 131 -8.83 -12.00 31.25
C ALA A 131 -7.46 -12.71 31.37
N PRO A 132 -7.32 -13.73 32.25
CA PRO A 132 -6.12 -14.53 32.31
C PRO A 132 -5.91 -15.27 30.96
N GLY A 133 -4.70 -15.19 30.41
CA GLY A 133 -4.34 -15.83 29.15
C GLY A 133 -2.85 -15.67 28.86
N PRO A 134 -2.32 -16.39 27.86
CA PRO A 134 -0.92 -16.25 27.45
C PRO A 134 -0.62 -14.82 27.00
N ALA A 135 0.43 -14.23 27.58
CA ALA A 135 0.78 -12.81 27.37
C ALA A 135 0.98 -12.44 25.90
N ASN A 136 1.59 -13.33 25.10
CA ASN A 136 1.80 -13.14 23.66
C ASN A 136 0.46 -13.08 22.89
N GLN A 137 -0.50 -13.95 23.17
CA GLN A 137 -1.81 -13.95 22.49
C GLN A 137 -2.60 -12.67 22.81
N LEU A 138 -2.53 -12.19 24.07
CA LEU A 138 -3.15 -10.93 24.45
C LEU A 138 -2.48 -9.72 23.78
N SER A 139 -1.15 -9.74 23.65
CA SER A 139 -0.40 -8.71 22.90
C SER A 139 -0.84 -8.65 21.44
N ASP A 140 -0.93 -9.81 20.79
CA ASP A 140 -1.32 -9.95 19.39
C ASP A 140 -2.74 -9.40 19.13
N LEU A 141 -3.71 -9.70 20.00
CA LEU A 141 -5.07 -9.17 19.89
C LEU A 141 -5.16 -7.66 20.20
N ARG A 142 -4.32 -7.16 21.11
CA ARG A 142 -4.20 -5.70 21.33
C ARG A 142 -3.64 -4.99 20.11
N ASP A 143 -2.65 -5.56 19.47
CA ASP A 143 -2.08 -5.02 18.23
C ASP A 143 -3.12 -5.02 17.09
N GLU A 144 -3.93 -6.06 16.98
CA GLU A 144 -5.03 -6.10 16.01
C GLU A 144 -6.05 -4.99 16.29
N ALA A 145 -6.49 -4.82 17.53
CA ALA A 145 -7.40 -3.74 17.92
C ALA A 145 -6.82 -2.36 17.59
N ARG A 146 -5.53 -2.17 17.90
CA ARG A 146 -4.82 -0.91 17.67
C ARG A 146 -4.77 -0.54 16.19
N VAL A 147 -4.33 -1.43 15.30
CA VAL A 147 -4.19 -1.09 13.87
C VAL A 147 -5.55 -0.85 13.19
N ARG A 148 -6.61 -1.61 13.60
CA ARG A 148 -7.96 -1.40 13.08
C ARG A 148 -8.53 -0.05 13.52
N LEU A 149 -8.38 0.31 14.79
CA LEU A 149 -8.82 1.60 15.31
C LEU A 149 -8.00 2.74 14.70
N GLN A 150 -6.69 2.59 14.57
CA GLN A 150 -5.82 3.60 13.97
C GLN A 150 -6.21 3.90 12.53
N HIS A 151 -6.55 2.88 11.74
CA HIS A 151 -7.03 3.07 10.37
C HIS A 151 -8.34 3.89 10.31
N TYR A 152 -9.24 3.67 11.26
CA TYR A 152 -10.47 4.47 11.35
C TYR A 152 -10.20 5.93 11.72
N LEU A 153 -9.25 6.17 12.63
CA LEU A 153 -8.89 7.52 13.09
C LEU A 153 -8.01 8.28 12.07
N ASP A 154 -7.21 7.56 11.27
CA ASP A 154 -6.34 8.09 10.23
C ASP A 154 -6.56 7.28 8.92
N PRO A 155 -7.73 7.47 8.27
CA PRO A 155 -8.04 6.73 7.05
C PRO A 155 -7.13 7.15 5.89
N ALA A 156 -7.08 6.31 4.86
CA ALA A 156 -6.38 6.64 3.63
C ALA A 156 -6.91 7.96 3.03
N PRO A 157 -6.03 8.84 2.56
CA PRO A 157 -6.43 10.09 1.91
C PRO A 157 -6.99 9.80 0.51
N LEU A 158 -8.33 9.69 0.40
CA LEU A 158 -9.02 9.27 -0.85
C LEU A 158 -8.92 10.27 -2.00
N ASP A 159 -8.53 11.51 -1.72
CA ASP A 159 -8.22 12.57 -2.68
C ASP A 159 -6.82 12.45 -3.29
N LEU A 160 -5.94 11.69 -2.64
CA LEU A 160 -4.60 11.37 -3.12
C LEU A 160 -4.58 10.00 -3.80
N VAL A 161 -3.45 9.69 -4.45
CA VAL A 161 -3.19 8.38 -5.07
C VAL A 161 -1.88 7.80 -4.55
N PRO A 162 -1.74 6.47 -4.46
CA PRO A 162 -0.45 5.86 -4.18
C PRO A 162 0.54 6.22 -5.29
N GLU A 163 1.71 6.72 -4.93
CA GLU A 163 2.76 7.10 -5.90
C GLU A 163 3.19 5.94 -6.81
N TYR A 164 2.88 4.71 -6.40
CA TYR A 164 3.28 3.50 -7.14
C TYR A 164 2.48 3.26 -8.43
N LEU A 165 1.25 3.78 -8.52
CA LEU A 165 0.32 3.52 -9.62
C LEU A 165 0.40 4.62 -10.69
N LEU A 166 1.49 4.68 -11.48
CA LEU A 166 1.66 5.74 -12.48
C LEU A 166 0.82 5.50 -13.74
N GLN A 167 0.81 4.28 -14.29
CA GLN A 167 0.08 3.98 -15.51
C GLN A 167 -0.36 2.52 -15.54
N PHE A 168 -1.61 2.30 -15.94
CA PHE A 168 -2.14 0.98 -16.21
C PHE A 168 -2.06 0.65 -17.71
N ASP A 169 -1.71 -0.60 -18.01
CA ASP A 169 -2.03 -1.24 -19.29
C ASP A 169 -3.57 -1.30 -19.45
N PRO A 170 -4.14 -1.02 -20.63
CA PRO A 170 -5.59 -1.10 -20.87
C PRO A 170 -6.25 -2.42 -20.48
N ASN A 171 -5.51 -3.53 -20.48
CA ASN A 171 -6.01 -4.84 -20.06
C ASN A 171 -5.96 -5.06 -18.54
N GLN A 172 -5.25 -4.21 -17.80
CA GLN A 172 -5.19 -4.23 -16.35
C GLN A 172 -6.39 -3.46 -15.79
N ARG A 173 -7.42 -4.18 -15.34
CA ARG A 173 -8.63 -3.56 -14.81
C ARG A 173 -8.46 -3.02 -13.39
N ASN A 174 -7.58 -3.64 -12.61
CA ASN A 174 -7.43 -3.37 -11.19
C ASN A 174 -5.97 -3.48 -10.75
N ALA A 175 -5.66 -2.90 -9.59
CA ALA A 175 -4.40 -3.05 -8.87
C ALA A 175 -4.64 -3.23 -7.38
N VAL A 176 -3.73 -3.95 -6.73
CA VAL A 176 -3.67 -4.12 -5.28
C VAL A 176 -2.44 -3.40 -4.75
N VAL A 177 -2.60 -2.58 -3.71
CA VAL A 177 -1.50 -1.94 -2.99
C VAL A 177 -1.58 -2.33 -1.52
N VAL A 178 -0.51 -2.93 -0.99
CA VAL A 178 -0.43 -3.43 0.38
C VAL A 178 0.48 -2.54 1.20
N ASP A 179 -0.03 -2.06 2.33
CA ASP A 179 0.70 -1.37 3.39
C ASP A 179 0.87 -2.34 4.57
N THR A 180 2.09 -2.84 4.76
CA THR A 180 2.35 -3.84 5.80
C THR A 180 2.43 -3.23 7.19
N ASN A 181 2.79 -1.95 7.33
CA ASN A 181 2.82 -1.27 8.63
C ASN A 181 1.42 -0.90 9.11
N LYS A 182 0.55 -0.46 8.20
CA LYS A 182 -0.86 -0.17 8.51
C LYS A 182 -1.74 -1.43 8.51
N SER A 183 -1.20 -2.59 8.11
CA SER A 183 -1.94 -3.85 7.95
C SER A 183 -3.18 -3.68 7.06
N ARG A 184 -2.98 -3.04 5.89
CA ARG A 184 -4.05 -2.75 4.93
C ARG A 184 -3.69 -3.18 3.52
N LEU A 185 -4.70 -3.65 2.81
CA LEU A 185 -4.72 -3.88 1.37
C LEU A 185 -5.71 -2.90 0.77
N TYR A 186 -5.23 -2.07 -0.16
CA TYR A 186 -6.05 -1.12 -0.91
C TYR A 186 -6.29 -1.65 -2.32
N LEU A 187 -7.53 -1.60 -2.76
CA LEU A 187 -7.97 -2.00 -4.09
C LEU A 187 -8.24 -0.77 -4.94
N TYR A 188 -7.62 -0.73 -6.11
CA TYR A 188 -7.80 0.31 -7.11
C TYR A 188 -8.32 -0.29 -8.41
N LYS A 189 -9.20 0.42 -9.11
CA LYS A 189 -9.57 0.14 -10.48
C LYS A 189 -8.86 1.09 -11.44
N ASN A 190 -8.62 0.61 -12.64
CA ASN A 190 -8.20 1.41 -13.77
C ASN A 190 -9.41 2.15 -14.35
N ASP A 191 -9.41 3.47 -14.24
CA ASP A 191 -10.41 4.33 -14.84
C ASP A 191 -9.75 5.16 -15.95
N ASN A 192 -9.69 4.59 -17.17
CA ASN A 192 -9.04 5.22 -18.32
C ASN A 192 -7.56 5.59 -18.08
N GLY A 193 -6.82 4.74 -17.41
CA GLY A 193 -5.40 4.92 -17.07
C GLY A 193 -5.16 5.56 -15.71
N GLU A 194 -6.20 6.09 -15.04
CA GLU A 194 -6.10 6.68 -13.72
C GLU A 194 -6.46 5.70 -12.60
N PRO A 195 -5.71 5.65 -11.50
CA PRO A 195 -6.06 4.85 -10.35
C PRO A 195 -7.25 5.46 -9.61
N ARG A 196 -8.34 4.70 -9.48
CA ARG A 196 -9.51 5.06 -8.68
C ARG A 196 -9.69 4.08 -7.53
N TYR A 197 -9.70 4.59 -6.31
CA TYR A 197 -9.95 3.81 -5.11
C TYR A 197 -11.30 3.09 -5.16
N VAL A 198 -11.31 1.81 -4.72
CA VAL A 198 -12.52 0.98 -4.64
C VAL A 198 -12.84 0.64 -3.20
N ALA A 199 -11.90 0.03 -2.49
CA ALA A 199 -12.06 -0.44 -1.12
C ALA A 199 -10.70 -0.70 -0.47
N ASP A 200 -10.70 -0.87 0.84
CA ASP A 200 -9.56 -1.39 1.58
C ASP A 200 -9.99 -2.46 2.58
N TYR A 201 -9.04 -3.33 2.94
CA TYR A 201 -9.28 -4.49 3.79
C TYR A 201 -8.15 -4.64 4.80
N TYR A 202 -8.49 -5.10 6.01
CA TYR A 202 -7.48 -5.49 6.99
C TYR A 202 -6.73 -6.73 6.50
N ILE A 203 -5.40 -6.74 6.71
CA ILE A 203 -4.56 -7.88 6.38
C ILE A 203 -3.61 -8.26 7.52
N THR A 204 -3.19 -9.51 7.49
CA THR A 204 -2.04 -10.01 8.23
C THR A 204 -0.86 -10.16 7.29
N SER A 205 0.32 -9.76 7.73
CA SER A 205 1.59 -9.91 7.00
C SER A 205 2.59 -10.80 7.75
N GLY A 206 3.81 -10.91 7.23
CA GLY A 206 4.87 -11.71 7.82
C GLY A 206 5.20 -11.34 9.26
N LYS A 207 5.33 -12.34 10.15
CA LYS A 207 5.59 -12.13 11.57
C LYS A 207 6.88 -11.37 11.88
N ASN A 208 7.85 -11.42 10.98
CA ASN A 208 9.10 -10.69 11.08
C ASN A 208 9.10 -9.38 10.25
N GLY A 209 7.90 -8.90 9.86
CA GLY A 209 7.73 -7.68 9.08
C GLY A 209 7.88 -7.89 7.58
N ALA A 210 8.27 -6.84 6.88
CA ALA A 210 8.49 -6.85 5.44
C ALA A 210 9.99 -6.94 5.08
N GLU A 211 10.31 -6.71 3.79
CA GLU A 211 11.65 -6.82 3.22
C GLU A 211 12.21 -8.26 3.28
N LYS A 212 11.45 -9.19 2.68
CA LYS A 212 11.86 -10.58 2.54
C LYS A 212 13.17 -10.69 1.76
N LEU A 213 14.14 -11.46 2.30
CA LEU A 213 15.46 -11.67 1.70
C LEU A 213 15.68 -13.14 1.34
N LYS A 214 15.26 -14.08 2.19
CA LYS A 214 15.52 -15.50 2.01
C LYS A 214 14.35 -16.37 2.42
N GLU A 215 14.34 -17.59 1.95
CA GLU A 215 13.38 -18.60 2.37
C GLU A 215 13.39 -18.79 3.90
N GLY A 216 12.20 -18.99 4.49
CA GLY A 216 12.06 -19.24 5.92
C GLY A 216 12.24 -18.00 6.83
N ASP A 217 12.49 -16.79 6.30
CA ASP A 217 12.67 -15.59 7.12
C ASP A 217 11.37 -15.02 7.70
N HIS A 218 10.21 -15.58 7.32
CA HIS A 218 8.88 -15.17 7.73
C HIS A 218 8.56 -13.69 7.48
N ARG A 219 9.12 -13.13 6.41
CA ARG A 219 8.90 -11.74 5.98
C ARG A 219 8.04 -11.69 4.73
N THR A 220 7.23 -10.66 4.62
CA THR A 220 6.52 -10.32 3.39
C THR A 220 7.47 -9.56 2.46
N PRO A 221 7.54 -9.88 1.15
CA PRO A 221 8.42 -9.15 0.25
C PRO A 221 7.91 -7.73 -0.01
N THR A 222 8.82 -6.81 -0.32
CA THR A 222 8.53 -5.45 -0.79
C THR A 222 8.88 -5.37 -2.26
N GLY A 223 7.95 -4.88 -3.10
CA GLY A 223 8.15 -4.80 -4.54
C GLY A 223 6.86 -4.72 -5.36
N VAL A 224 7.03 -4.83 -6.67
CA VAL A 224 5.94 -4.92 -7.65
C VAL A 224 5.84 -6.35 -8.14
N TYR A 225 4.71 -6.98 -7.86
CA TYR A 225 4.41 -8.36 -8.22
C TYR A 225 3.15 -8.44 -9.06
N PHE A 226 2.85 -9.62 -9.58
CA PHE A 226 1.62 -9.90 -10.34
C PHE A 226 1.00 -11.20 -9.84
N VAL A 227 -0.33 -11.27 -9.85
CA VAL A 227 -1.06 -12.51 -9.58
C VAL A 227 -0.76 -13.50 -10.71
N VAL A 228 -0.26 -14.69 -10.38
CA VAL A 228 0.15 -15.70 -11.39
C VAL A 228 -0.77 -16.91 -11.45
N ALA A 229 -1.63 -17.12 -10.44
CA ALA A 229 -2.61 -18.19 -10.43
C ALA A 229 -3.82 -17.83 -9.55
N ASN A 230 -4.93 -18.54 -9.77
CA ASN A 230 -6.07 -18.63 -8.86
C ASN A 230 -6.18 -20.08 -8.39
N LEU A 231 -6.02 -20.32 -7.11
CA LEU A 231 -6.11 -21.63 -6.49
C LEU A 231 -7.42 -21.70 -5.68
N PRO A 232 -8.46 -22.37 -6.21
CA PRO A 232 -9.75 -22.46 -5.53
C PRO A 232 -9.69 -23.31 -4.28
N LYS A 233 -10.54 -23.04 -3.30
CA LYS A 233 -10.65 -23.75 -2.01
C LYS A 233 -10.60 -25.27 -2.14
N ALA A 234 -11.29 -25.83 -3.14
CA ALA A 234 -11.35 -27.29 -3.36
C ALA A 234 -9.99 -27.96 -3.60
N LYS A 235 -8.95 -27.19 -3.96
CA LYS A 235 -7.58 -27.67 -4.22
C LYS A 235 -6.62 -27.37 -3.06
N LEU A 236 -7.09 -26.79 -1.96
CA LEU A 236 -6.27 -26.29 -0.87
C LEU A 236 -6.67 -26.94 0.47
N SER A 237 -5.73 -26.97 1.42
CA SER A 237 -6.08 -27.27 2.80
C SER A 237 -6.85 -26.10 3.42
N ASP A 238 -7.60 -26.36 4.49
CA ASP A 238 -8.37 -25.35 5.22
C ASP A 238 -7.52 -24.18 5.71
N PHE A 239 -6.21 -24.38 5.86
CA PHE A 239 -5.25 -23.33 6.26
C PHE A 239 -5.31 -22.08 5.37
N TYR A 240 -5.67 -22.22 4.08
CA TYR A 240 -5.76 -21.15 3.10
C TYR A 240 -7.17 -20.56 2.95
N GLY A 241 -8.13 -21.07 3.68
CA GLY A 241 -9.51 -20.58 3.71
C GLY A 241 -10.23 -20.70 2.37
N GLU A 242 -10.83 -19.63 1.89
CA GLU A 242 -11.67 -19.63 0.69
C GLU A 242 -10.90 -19.68 -0.63
N GLY A 243 -9.57 -19.56 -0.61
CA GLY A 243 -8.74 -19.63 -1.81
C GLY A 243 -7.37 -19.00 -1.63
N ALA A 244 -6.56 -19.07 -2.69
CA ALA A 244 -5.25 -18.44 -2.70
C ALA A 244 -4.86 -17.91 -4.09
N PHE A 245 -4.15 -16.80 -4.10
CA PHE A 245 -3.64 -16.11 -5.29
C PHE A 245 -2.13 -15.95 -5.16
N PRO A 246 -1.34 -16.89 -5.70
CA PRO A 246 0.11 -16.77 -5.78
C PRO A 246 0.55 -15.53 -6.55
N ILE A 247 1.63 -14.89 -6.07
CA ILE A 247 2.31 -13.81 -6.80
C ILE A 247 3.67 -14.28 -7.28
N ASN A 248 4.24 -13.61 -8.29
CA ASN A 248 5.54 -13.95 -8.90
C ASN A 248 6.75 -13.54 -8.06
N TYR A 249 6.71 -13.79 -6.74
CA TYR A 249 7.90 -13.65 -5.89
C TYR A 249 8.77 -14.93 -5.96
N PRO A 250 10.10 -14.83 -6.07
CA PRO A 250 10.90 -13.63 -6.38
C PRO A 250 10.74 -13.20 -7.85
N ASN A 251 10.55 -11.89 -8.08
CA ASN A 251 10.54 -11.33 -9.43
C ASN A 251 11.97 -11.20 -9.99
N GLU A 252 12.13 -10.64 -11.19
CA GLU A 252 13.43 -10.51 -11.87
C GLU A 252 14.39 -9.62 -11.05
N TRP A 253 13.87 -8.55 -10.42
CA TRP A 253 14.67 -7.65 -9.59
C TRP A 253 15.08 -8.28 -8.26
N ASP A 254 14.17 -9.02 -7.61
CA ASP A 254 14.48 -9.79 -6.40
C ASP A 254 15.61 -10.81 -6.64
N LYS A 255 15.53 -11.55 -7.78
CA LYS A 255 16.58 -12.50 -8.18
C LYS A 255 17.92 -11.81 -8.41
N ARG A 256 17.92 -10.64 -9.06
CA ARG A 256 19.12 -9.82 -9.24
C ARG A 256 19.76 -9.38 -7.91
N LEU A 257 18.93 -9.11 -6.91
CA LEU A 257 19.38 -8.77 -5.55
C LEU A 257 19.74 -10.00 -4.71
N GLY A 258 19.75 -11.21 -5.29
CA GLY A 258 20.06 -12.45 -4.58
C GLY A 258 18.99 -12.92 -3.61
N LYS A 259 17.78 -12.34 -3.66
CA LYS A 259 16.66 -12.79 -2.84
C LYS A 259 16.14 -14.13 -3.34
N ASN A 260 15.72 -14.98 -2.41
CA ASN A 260 15.21 -16.30 -2.72
C ASN A 260 13.98 -16.67 -1.88
N GLY A 261 13.50 -17.91 -2.07
CA GLY A 261 12.27 -18.44 -1.49
C GLY A 261 11.13 -18.46 -2.50
N HIS A 262 9.96 -18.87 -2.05
CA HIS A 262 8.75 -19.03 -2.86
C HIS A 262 7.49 -19.00 -1.99
N GLY A 263 6.31 -19.20 -2.59
CA GLY A 263 5.07 -19.42 -1.84
C GLY A 263 4.52 -18.17 -1.15
N ILE A 264 4.70 -17.00 -1.73
CA ILE A 264 4.04 -15.77 -1.26
C ILE A 264 2.71 -15.62 -1.99
N TRP A 265 1.62 -15.66 -1.22
CA TRP A 265 0.25 -15.67 -1.73
C TRP A 265 -0.62 -14.63 -1.02
N LEU A 266 -1.67 -14.16 -1.69
CA LEU A 266 -2.83 -13.58 -1.05
C LEU A 266 -3.78 -14.74 -0.76
N HIS A 267 -4.24 -14.96 0.49
CA HIS A 267 -5.12 -16.06 0.83
C HIS A 267 -6.01 -15.77 2.04
N GLY A 268 -6.98 -16.62 2.28
CA GLY A 268 -7.90 -16.54 3.41
C GLY A 268 -7.32 -17.10 4.71
N VAL A 269 -8.18 -17.26 5.68
CA VAL A 269 -7.91 -17.87 7.00
C VAL A 269 -8.63 -19.20 7.15
N PRO A 270 -8.18 -20.12 8.04
CA PRO A 270 -8.93 -21.33 8.35
C PRO A 270 -10.40 -21.07 8.71
N SER A 271 -11.25 -22.02 8.42
CA SER A 271 -12.72 -21.91 8.61
C SER A 271 -13.13 -21.59 10.05
N ASP A 272 -12.31 -21.98 11.03
CA ASP A 272 -12.50 -21.72 12.47
C ASP A 272 -11.95 -20.35 12.94
N THR A 273 -11.47 -19.54 12.04
CA THR A 273 -10.78 -18.28 12.35
C THR A 273 -11.37 -17.15 11.49
N TYR A 274 -11.73 -16.02 12.09
CA TYR A 274 -12.18 -14.83 11.34
C TYR A 274 -10.99 -14.01 10.81
N SER A 275 -10.01 -13.72 11.67
CA SER A 275 -8.81 -12.94 11.33
C SER A 275 -7.62 -13.38 12.16
N ARG A 276 -6.43 -12.99 11.72
CA ARG A 276 -5.16 -13.18 12.44
C ARG A 276 -4.61 -11.83 12.89
N PRO A 277 -3.74 -11.78 13.91
CA PRO A 277 -3.01 -10.57 14.28
C PRO A 277 -2.24 -9.95 13.11
N PRO A 278 -1.87 -8.66 13.17
CA PRO A 278 -1.24 -7.94 12.05
C PRO A 278 0.02 -8.60 11.49
N ARG A 279 0.80 -9.25 12.38
CA ARG A 279 2.07 -9.92 12.06
C ARG A 279 2.04 -11.38 12.48
N ALA A 280 1.34 -12.22 11.73
CA ALA A 280 1.11 -13.62 12.09
C ALA A 280 1.21 -14.59 10.90
N SER A 281 1.74 -14.17 9.74
CA SER A 281 1.96 -15.07 8.61
C SER A 281 3.43 -15.46 8.46
N SER A 282 3.70 -16.43 7.61
CA SER A 282 5.07 -16.80 7.21
C SER A 282 5.55 -16.01 5.98
N GLY A 283 4.88 -14.89 5.65
CA GLY A 283 5.24 -14.01 4.55
C GLY A 283 4.09 -13.70 3.59
N CYS A 284 3.02 -14.50 3.62
CA CYS A 284 1.82 -14.27 2.84
C CYS A 284 1.04 -13.04 3.32
N VAL A 285 0.22 -12.47 2.44
CA VAL A 285 -0.79 -11.48 2.75
C VAL A 285 -2.10 -12.21 3.00
N VAL A 286 -2.60 -12.19 4.25
CA VAL A 286 -3.76 -12.98 4.66
C VAL A 286 -4.93 -12.07 4.96
N LEU A 287 -6.10 -12.40 4.41
CA LEU A 287 -7.36 -11.66 4.58
C LEU A 287 -8.38 -12.52 5.35
N ALA A 288 -9.40 -11.89 5.92
CA ALA A 288 -10.60 -12.60 6.29
C ALA A 288 -11.24 -13.24 5.05
N ASN A 289 -11.91 -14.38 5.21
CA ASN A 289 -12.46 -15.14 4.07
C ASN A 289 -13.46 -14.33 3.23
N GLU A 290 -14.32 -13.54 3.86
CA GLU A 290 -15.29 -12.70 3.17
C GLU A 290 -14.62 -11.53 2.42
N ASP A 291 -13.55 -10.98 2.98
CA ASP A 291 -12.74 -9.96 2.35
C ASP A 291 -12.01 -10.52 1.13
N LEU A 292 -11.45 -11.74 1.25
CA LEU A 292 -10.81 -12.43 0.12
C LEU A 292 -11.79 -12.66 -1.03
N LYS A 293 -13.02 -13.14 -0.76
CA LYS A 293 -14.09 -13.29 -1.76
C LYS A 293 -14.43 -11.97 -2.45
N SER A 294 -14.37 -10.87 -1.71
CA SER A 294 -14.62 -9.53 -2.26
C SER A 294 -13.48 -9.08 -3.17
N VAL A 295 -12.23 -9.30 -2.76
CA VAL A 295 -11.01 -8.96 -3.52
C VAL A 295 -10.86 -9.85 -4.75
N GLU A 296 -11.16 -11.16 -4.66
CA GLU A 296 -11.06 -12.13 -5.76
C GLU A 296 -11.69 -11.64 -7.06
N LYS A 297 -12.86 -10.99 -6.98
CA LYS A 297 -13.62 -10.46 -8.13
C LYS A 297 -12.82 -9.44 -8.96
N PHE A 298 -11.78 -8.88 -8.39
CA PHE A 298 -10.92 -7.87 -9.01
C PHE A 298 -9.54 -8.41 -9.43
N LEU A 299 -9.22 -9.67 -9.09
CA LEU A 299 -7.94 -10.26 -9.43
C LEU A 299 -7.99 -10.93 -10.80
N GLN A 300 -7.08 -10.51 -11.68
CA GLN A 300 -6.89 -11.10 -13.01
C GLN A 300 -5.52 -11.78 -13.05
N VAL A 301 -5.49 -13.08 -13.25
CA VAL A 301 -4.25 -13.85 -13.38
C VAL A 301 -3.42 -13.32 -14.57
N GLY A 302 -2.15 -13.07 -14.37
CA GLY A 302 -1.22 -12.50 -15.33
C GLY A 302 -1.30 -10.99 -15.51
N HIS A 303 -2.31 -10.31 -14.95
CA HIS A 303 -2.54 -8.87 -15.21
C HIS A 303 -2.55 -8.01 -13.95
N THR A 304 -3.21 -8.45 -12.86
CA THR A 304 -3.35 -7.61 -11.66
C THR A 304 -2.00 -7.42 -10.97
N PRO A 305 -1.47 -6.20 -10.91
CA PRO A 305 -0.30 -5.88 -10.11
C PRO A 305 -0.66 -5.92 -8.61
N VAL A 306 0.26 -6.46 -7.83
CA VAL A 306 0.25 -6.49 -6.36
C VAL A 306 1.49 -5.77 -5.88
N ILE A 307 1.33 -4.53 -5.46
CA ILE A 307 2.43 -3.70 -4.98
C ILE A 307 2.46 -3.78 -3.47
N ILE A 308 3.56 -4.24 -2.91
CA ILE A 308 3.72 -4.43 -1.47
C ILE A 308 4.78 -3.46 -0.96
N SER A 309 4.40 -2.60 -0.01
CA SER A 309 5.27 -1.64 0.64
C SER A 309 5.17 -1.72 2.16
N ASN A 310 6.17 -1.20 2.85
CA ASN A 310 6.09 -0.97 4.29
C ASN A 310 5.13 0.18 4.61
N ASP A 311 5.28 1.29 3.87
CA ASP A 311 4.44 2.47 3.98
C ASP A 311 4.08 2.94 2.57
N ILE A 312 2.86 3.42 2.39
CA ILE A 312 2.43 3.99 1.11
C ILE A 312 2.70 5.49 1.12
N ALA A 313 3.49 5.96 0.15
CA ALA A 313 3.59 7.36 -0.17
C ALA A 313 2.38 7.78 -1.01
N TRP A 314 1.71 8.84 -0.58
CA TRP A 314 0.52 9.39 -1.22
C TRP A 314 0.86 10.71 -1.87
N ILE A 315 0.44 10.89 -3.12
CA ILE A 315 0.68 12.10 -3.90
C ILE A 315 -0.63 12.66 -4.46
N ASP A 316 -0.67 13.97 -4.66
CA ASP A 316 -1.79 14.60 -5.35
C ASP A 316 -1.80 14.26 -6.86
N ARG A 317 -2.95 14.47 -7.49
CA ARG A 317 -3.15 14.12 -8.90
C ARG A 317 -2.26 14.92 -9.86
N LYS A 318 -1.85 16.13 -9.49
CA LYS A 318 -0.93 16.97 -10.28
C LYS A 318 0.47 16.38 -10.23
N ALA A 319 0.96 16.03 -9.03
CA ALA A 319 2.26 15.38 -8.86
C ALA A 319 2.27 14.00 -9.55
N TRP A 320 1.19 13.22 -9.43
CA TRP A 320 1.02 11.95 -10.12
C TRP A 320 1.13 12.11 -11.65
N LYS A 321 0.40 13.07 -12.22
CA LYS A 321 0.44 13.34 -13.66
C LYS A 321 1.84 13.76 -14.11
N ASN A 322 2.50 14.64 -13.37
CA ASN A 322 3.85 15.10 -13.68
C ASN A 322 4.87 13.95 -13.69
N GLN A 323 4.79 13.05 -12.70
CA GLN A 323 5.68 11.89 -12.62
C GLN A 323 5.43 10.91 -13.78
N ARG A 324 4.16 10.64 -14.11
CA ARG A 324 3.80 9.82 -15.27
C ARG A 324 4.34 10.41 -16.56
N ASP A 325 4.04 11.69 -16.82
CA ASP A 325 4.46 12.38 -18.05
C ASP A 325 5.99 12.45 -18.17
N ALA A 326 6.73 12.46 -17.04
CA ALA A 326 8.19 12.45 -17.05
C ALA A 326 8.75 11.12 -17.54
N ILE A 327 8.31 10.01 -16.96
CA ILE A 327 8.78 8.68 -17.38
C ILE A 327 8.30 8.32 -18.79
N ASP A 328 7.09 8.73 -19.19
CA ASP A 328 6.57 8.53 -20.55
C ASP A 328 7.46 9.21 -21.61
N ARG A 329 7.95 10.43 -21.32
CA ARG A 329 8.90 11.11 -22.20
C ARG A 329 10.20 10.33 -22.37
N ASP A 330 10.74 9.74 -21.31
CA ASP A 330 11.99 8.99 -21.36
C ASP A 330 11.81 7.65 -22.09
N ILE A 331 10.68 6.98 -21.90
CA ILE A 331 10.31 5.76 -22.66
C ILE A 331 10.21 6.06 -24.16
N ASP A 332 9.53 7.16 -24.52
CA ASP A 332 9.40 7.55 -25.93
C ASP A 332 10.73 8.04 -26.53
N ALA A 333 11.57 8.72 -25.75
CA ALA A 333 12.93 9.09 -26.18
C ALA A 333 13.78 7.84 -26.46
N TRP A 334 13.78 6.85 -25.56
CA TRP A 334 14.44 5.58 -25.75
C TRP A 334 13.97 4.88 -27.04
N ARG A 335 12.66 4.83 -27.28
CA ARG A 335 12.07 4.23 -28.48
C ARG A 335 12.53 4.96 -29.77
N ARG A 336 12.45 6.31 -29.79
CA ARG A 336 12.89 7.14 -30.94
C ARG A 336 14.39 6.99 -31.23
N ASP A 337 15.23 6.97 -30.18
CA ASP A 337 16.66 6.79 -30.35
C ASP A 337 17.01 5.40 -30.89
N TRP A 338 16.24 4.38 -30.51
CA TRP A 338 16.35 3.05 -31.11
C TRP A 338 16.00 3.08 -32.60
N GLU A 339 14.87 3.71 -32.99
CA GLU A 339 14.45 3.84 -34.38
C GLU A 339 15.42 4.69 -35.22
N SER A 340 16.07 5.67 -34.63
CA SER A 340 17.05 6.55 -35.31
C SER A 340 18.30 5.80 -35.76
N ARG A 341 18.55 4.60 -35.27
CA ARG A 341 19.76 3.79 -35.47
C ARG A 341 21.03 4.45 -34.92
N ASN A 342 20.92 5.56 -34.19
CA ASN A 342 22.04 6.12 -33.45
C ASN A 342 22.28 5.28 -32.20
N THR A 343 23.15 4.27 -32.34
CA THR A 343 23.39 3.28 -31.28
C THR A 343 23.88 3.91 -29.99
N GLU A 344 24.68 4.97 -30.05
CA GLU A 344 25.20 5.62 -28.83
C GLU A 344 24.08 6.38 -28.08
N ARG A 345 23.19 7.06 -28.79
CA ARG A 345 21.98 7.64 -28.16
C ARG A 345 21.10 6.57 -27.55
N TYR A 346 20.84 5.50 -28.28
CA TYR A 346 20.08 4.35 -27.73
C TYR A 346 20.73 3.78 -26.48
N LEU A 347 22.05 3.56 -26.49
CA LEU A 347 22.80 3.03 -25.34
C LEU A 347 22.90 4.01 -24.16
N SER A 348 22.73 5.31 -24.40
CA SER A 348 22.72 6.30 -23.32
C SER A 348 21.52 6.19 -22.38
N HIS A 349 20.44 5.51 -22.80
CA HIS A 349 19.30 5.21 -21.94
C HIS A 349 19.55 4.07 -20.96
N TYR A 350 20.65 3.32 -21.09
CA TYR A 350 21.01 2.21 -20.23
C TYR A 350 22.02 2.66 -19.15
N ALA A 351 21.68 2.43 -17.90
CA ALA A 351 22.52 2.79 -16.76
C ALA A 351 23.89 2.05 -16.78
N PRO A 352 24.94 2.58 -16.15
CA PRO A 352 26.23 1.88 -16.05
C PRO A 352 26.14 0.48 -15.48
N GLN A 353 25.26 0.26 -14.50
CA GLN A 353 25.01 -1.01 -13.83
C GLN A 353 24.00 -1.93 -14.56
N PHE A 354 23.59 -1.60 -15.77
CA PHE A 354 22.65 -2.40 -16.55
C PHE A 354 23.11 -3.85 -16.73
N SER A 355 22.16 -4.78 -16.66
CA SER A 355 22.31 -6.17 -17.08
C SER A 355 20.96 -6.73 -17.52
N ASN A 356 20.94 -7.64 -18.47
CA ASN A 356 19.74 -8.40 -18.85
C ASN A 356 19.64 -9.76 -18.13
N GLY A 357 20.47 -9.97 -17.09
CA GLY A 357 20.58 -11.24 -16.36
C GLY A 357 21.65 -12.19 -16.92
N GLU A 358 21.92 -12.15 -18.22
CA GLU A 358 22.92 -12.99 -18.90
C GLU A 358 24.17 -12.20 -19.26
N GLN A 359 24.02 -10.94 -19.64
CA GLN A 359 25.08 -10.08 -20.16
C GLN A 359 25.28 -8.84 -19.29
N SER A 360 26.53 -8.43 -19.15
CA SER A 360 26.89 -7.12 -18.62
C SER A 360 26.52 -6.00 -19.63
N ARG A 361 26.47 -4.76 -19.15
CA ARG A 361 26.26 -3.60 -20.03
C ARG A 361 27.28 -3.53 -21.18
N ALA A 362 28.55 -3.87 -20.93
CA ALA A 362 29.58 -3.83 -21.95
C ALA A 362 29.33 -4.86 -23.08
N ALA A 363 29.03 -6.09 -22.73
CA ALA A 363 28.69 -7.15 -23.69
C ALA A 363 27.40 -6.82 -24.46
N TRP A 364 26.37 -6.33 -23.75
CA TRP A 364 25.13 -5.85 -24.37
C TRP A 364 25.38 -4.73 -25.39
N ALA A 365 26.16 -3.71 -25.01
CA ALA A 365 26.47 -2.59 -25.89
C ALA A 365 27.24 -3.03 -27.15
N ALA A 366 28.24 -3.92 -27.00
CA ALA A 366 28.96 -4.49 -28.12
C ALA A 366 28.04 -5.23 -29.09
N GLN A 367 27.15 -6.08 -28.56
CA GLN A 367 26.14 -6.79 -29.35
C GLN A 367 25.20 -5.82 -30.08
N LYS A 368 24.69 -4.77 -29.41
CA LYS A 368 23.80 -3.79 -30.04
C LYS A 368 24.50 -2.97 -31.13
N ARG A 369 25.78 -2.61 -30.97
CA ARG A 369 26.56 -1.96 -32.02
C ARG A 369 26.68 -2.87 -33.25
N ALA A 370 27.02 -4.13 -33.06
CA ALA A 370 27.15 -5.10 -34.16
C ALA A 370 25.82 -5.31 -34.88
N VAL A 371 24.73 -5.51 -34.14
CA VAL A 371 23.40 -5.71 -34.71
C VAL A 371 22.92 -4.47 -35.47
N ASN A 372 23.06 -3.27 -34.89
CA ASN A 372 22.56 -2.03 -35.50
C ASN A 372 23.39 -1.61 -36.74
N ALA A 373 24.68 -1.98 -36.84
CA ALA A 373 25.51 -1.69 -37.99
C ALA A 373 24.95 -2.27 -39.30
N SER A 374 24.22 -3.39 -39.23
CA SER A 374 23.58 -4.05 -40.37
C SER A 374 22.15 -3.56 -40.68
N LYS A 375 21.61 -2.63 -39.88
CA LYS A 375 20.24 -2.18 -40.03
C LYS A 375 20.14 -0.95 -40.92
N THR A 376 19.28 -1.02 -41.94
CA THR A 376 18.92 0.14 -42.79
C THR A 376 17.60 0.77 -42.36
N LEU A 377 16.74 0.00 -41.69
CA LEU A 377 15.46 0.42 -41.14
C LEU A 377 15.24 -0.22 -39.77
N VAL A 378 14.76 0.56 -38.83
CA VAL A 378 14.21 0.08 -37.53
C VAL A 378 12.92 0.81 -37.25
N LYS A 379 11.86 0.05 -36.93
CA LYS A 379 10.56 0.55 -36.45
C LYS A 379 10.19 -0.20 -35.18
N VAL A 380 9.78 0.55 -34.17
CA VAL A 380 9.41 0.01 -32.84
C VAL A 380 8.07 0.61 -32.43
N LYS A 381 7.06 -0.22 -32.34
CA LYS A 381 5.77 0.17 -31.77
C LYS A 381 5.65 -0.44 -30.38
N LEU A 382 5.33 0.42 -29.40
CA LEU A 382 5.01 0.01 -28.05
C LEU A 382 3.50 0.13 -27.83
N SER A 383 2.91 -0.85 -27.17
CA SER A 383 1.49 -0.87 -26.81
C SER A 383 1.32 -1.53 -25.43
N ASN A 384 0.14 -1.39 -24.84
CA ASN A 384 -0.18 -1.98 -23.55
C ASN A 384 0.89 -1.66 -22.48
N ILE A 385 1.27 -0.38 -22.40
CA ILE A 385 2.30 0.08 -21.48
C ILE A 385 1.71 0.22 -20.07
N SER A 386 2.35 -0.39 -19.10
CA SER A 386 2.12 -0.13 -17.68
C SER A 386 3.38 0.35 -16.98
N VAL A 387 3.22 1.26 -16.02
CA VAL A 387 4.31 1.85 -15.26
C VAL A 387 3.94 1.85 -13.78
N PHE A 388 4.72 1.13 -12.97
CA PHE A 388 4.56 1.07 -11.53
C PHE A 388 5.86 1.46 -10.84
N ARG A 389 5.83 2.47 -9.96
CA ARG A 389 7.00 2.78 -9.13
C ARG A 389 7.28 1.61 -8.19
N TYR A 390 8.54 1.29 -8.04
CA TYR A 390 8.98 0.18 -7.20
C TYR A 390 9.12 0.67 -5.75
N PRO A 391 8.43 0.05 -4.78
CA PRO A 391 8.60 0.40 -3.38
C PRO A 391 10.03 0.13 -2.90
N GLY A 392 10.57 1.02 -2.08
CA GLY A 392 11.92 0.86 -1.52
C GLY A 392 12.67 2.19 -1.46
N LYS A 393 13.98 2.10 -1.23
CA LYS A 393 14.85 3.26 -1.08
C LYS A 393 15.32 3.84 -2.42
N GLU A 394 15.23 3.05 -3.49
CA GLU A 394 15.67 3.44 -4.83
C GLU A 394 14.51 4.05 -5.60
N ASN A 395 14.74 5.20 -6.23
CA ASN A 395 13.78 5.77 -7.18
C ASN A 395 13.76 4.91 -8.44
N MET A 396 12.91 3.89 -8.45
CA MET A 396 12.82 2.91 -9.51
C MET A 396 11.38 2.73 -9.98
N ALA A 397 11.22 2.34 -11.25
CA ALA A 397 9.93 1.98 -11.84
C ALA A 397 10.05 0.69 -12.65
N VAL A 398 8.97 -0.09 -12.66
CA VAL A 398 8.78 -1.25 -13.52
C VAL A 398 7.92 -0.82 -14.69
N VAL A 399 8.45 -0.96 -15.90
CA VAL A 399 7.75 -0.66 -17.16
C VAL A 399 7.54 -1.96 -17.90
N THR A 400 6.28 -2.30 -18.18
CA THR A 400 5.93 -3.50 -18.96
C THR A 400 5.14 -3.08 -20.18
N PHE A 401 5.46 -3.63 -21.35
CA PHE A 401 4.82 -3.28 -22.62
C PHE A 401 4.89 -4.42 -23.63
N ASP A 402 3.99 -4.37 -24.63
CA ASP A 402 4.09 -5.20 -25.83
C ASP A 402 4.90 -4.42 -26.87
N GLN A 403 5.93 -5.07 -27.40
CA GLN A 403 6.83 -4.54 -28.41
C GLN A 403 6.56 -5.22 -29.75
N ASP A 404 6.26 -4.44 -30.80
CA ASP A 404 6.33 -4.87 -32.21
C ASP A 404 7.58 -4.23 -32.83
N TYR A 405 8.60 -5.04 -33.05
CA TYR A 405 9.86 -4.63 -33.67
C TYR A 405 9.92 -5.08 -35.11
N ARG A 406 10.30 -4.17 -36.04
CA ARG A 406 10.52 -4.44 -37.44
C ARG A 406 11.79 -3.76 -37.92
N SER A 407 12.56 -4.51 -38.70
CA SER A 407 13.74 -4.01 -39.39
C SER A 407 13.83 -4.58 -40.78
N ASN A 408 14.86 -4.16 -41.56
CA ASN A 408 15.08 -4.70 -42.89
C ASN A 408 15.28 -6.24 -42.96
N ASN A 409 15.64 -6.92 -41.87
CA ASN A 409 15.95 -8.35 -41.85
C ASN A 409 15.37 -9.10 -40.64
N LEU A 410 14.54 -8.46 -39.79
CA LEU A 410 13.91 -9.11 -38.63
C LEU A 410 12.58 -8.45 -38.30
N SER A 411 11.57 -9.26 -38.03
CA SER A 411 10.32 -8.84 -37.37
C SER A 411 10.09 -9.70 -36.15
N ASN A 412 9.73 -9.08 -35.02
CA ASN A 412 9.52 -9.78 -33.76
C ASN A 412 8.49 -9.06 -32.89
N GLN A 413 7.62 -9.83 -32.26
CA GLN A 413 6.68 -9.34 -31.25
C GLN A 413 6.95 -10.04 -29.93
N MET A 414 6.99 -9.28 -28.84
CA MET A 414 7.21 -9.83 -27.52
C MET A 414 6.69 -8.89 -26.44
N ARG A 415 6.31 -9.45 -25.29
CA ARG A 415 6.06 -8.69 -24.09
C ARG A 415 7.36 -8.51 -23.32
N LYS A 416 7.72 -7.27 -23.01
CA LYS A 416 8.94 -6.91 -22.28
C LYS A 416 8.65 -6.30 -20.95
N ARG A 417 9.57 -6.51 -20.01
CA ARG A 417 9.64 -5.82 -18.74
C ARG A 417 10.99 -5.15 -18.58
N GLN A 418 10.98 -3.88 -18.23
CA GLN A 418 12.17 -3.09 -17.95
C GLN A 418 12.08 -2.52 -16.53
N TYR A 419 13.23 -2.45 -15.85
CA TYR A 419 13.37 -1.74 -14.60
C TYR A 419 14.17 -0.47 -14.89
N TRP A 420 13.56 0.67 -14.57
CA TRP A 420 14.14 1.99 -14.79
C TRP A 420 14.49 2.60 -13.44
N MET A 421 15.67 3.19 -13.32
CA MET A 421 16.14 3.90 -12.13
C MET A 421 16.31 5.36 -12.48
N GLN A 422 15.88 6.24 -11.59
CA GLN A 422 16.02 7.67 -11.76
C GLN A 422 17.48 8.08 -11.52
N ASP A 423 18.07 8.82 -12.46
CA ASP A 423 19.42 9.39 -12.43
C ASP A 423 19.32 10.90 -12.71
N GLY A 424 19.35 11.71 -11.66
CA GLY A 424 18.98 13.12 -11.73
C GLY A 424 17.55 13.31 -12.21
N ASP A 425 17.37 14.07 -13.28
CA ASP A 425 16.05 14.35 -13.88
C ASP A 425 15.63 13.33 -14.95
N THR A 426 16.44 12.31 -15.23
CA THR A 426 16.20 11.31 -16.28
C THR A 426 16.08 9.91 -15.71
N TRP A 427 15.36 9.04 -16.44
CA TRP A 427 15.25 7.64 -16.12
C TRP A 427 16.20 6.81 -17.00
N LYS A 428 16.87 5.83 -16.39
CA LYS A 428 17.80 4.91 -17.06
C LYS A 428 17.40 3.45 -16.84
N ILE A 429 17.51 2.64 -17.87
CA ILE A 429 17.22 1.21 -17.80
C ILE A 429 18.35 0.52 -17.06
N VAL A 430 18.01 -0.20 -15.98
CA VAL A 430 18.95 -1.00 -15.16
C VAL A 430 18.82 -2.50 -15.41
N PHE A 431 17.66 -2.92 -15.93
CA PHE A 431 17.39 -4.31 -16.30
C PHE A 431 16.34 -4.36 -17.42
N GLU A 432 16.44 -5.33 -18.33
CA GLU A 432 15.35 -5.69 -19.25
C GLU A 432 15.32 -7.20 -19.50
N GLY A 433 14.11 -7.74 -19.68
CA GLY A 433 13.85 -9.12 -20.00
C GLY A 433 12.47 -9.34 -20.62
N ALA A 434 12.15 -10.59 -20.91
CA ALA A 434 10.79 -10.99 -21.23
C ALA A 434 9.89 -10.87 -19.99
N ALA A 435 8.60 -10.51 -20.18
CA ALA A 435 7.60 -10.35 -19.12
C ALA A 435 6.64 -11.53 -19.06
#